data_e8ddb44a65641acffd308add6f7748e4
#
_entry.id   e8ddb44a65641acffd308add6f7748e4
#
_cell.length_a   1.000
_cell.length_b   1.000
_cell.length_c   1.000
_cell.angle_alpha   90.00
_cell.angle_beta   90.00
_cell.angle_gamma   90.00
#
_symmetry.space_group_name_H-M   'P 1'
#
loop_
_entity.id
_entity.type
_entity.pdbx_description
1 polymer ?
#
loop_
_entity_poly.entity_id
_entity_poly.type
_entity_poly.pdbx_seq_one_letter_code
_entity_poly.pdbx_strand_id
1 'polypeptide(L)'
;MYYLNLEDFHIVGSSPEILARLEDKKVTVRPIAGTRRRGKDEKDDLAMEQDMVNDPKEIAEHLMLIDLGRNDVGRIAEPGSVEVTEKFGIERYSHVMHMVSNVEAKIKDNLSAIDLFRATFPAGTVSGAPKIRAMEIIDEFEPVKRGIYGGAIGYLSWQGNMDCLLYTSPSPR
;
A
#
# COMPACT_ATOMS: atom_id res chain seq x y z
N MET A 1 0.19 14.73 -2.60
CA MET A 1 0.99 15.58 -1.68
C MET A 1 0.13 16.01 -0.50
N TYR A 2 0.71 16.06 0.69
CA TYR A 2 0.06 16.51 1.91
C TYR A 2 1.02 17.35 2.74
N TYR A 3 0.45 18.25 3.52
CA TYR A 3 1.15 19.08 4.48
C TYR A 3 0.27 19.19 5.74
N LEU A 4 0.81 18.73 6.87
CA LEU A 4 0.18 18.87 8.17
C LEU A 4 1.05 19.78 9.05
N ASN A 5 0.43 20.81 9.58
CA ASN A 5 1.02 21.67 10.58
C ASN A 5 0.51 21.22 11.97
N LEU A 6 1.40 20.65 12.78
CA LEU A 6 1.10 20.07 14.09
C LEU A 6 1.87 20.83 15.16
N GLU A 7 1.54 22.13 15.32
CA GLU A 7 2.13 23.04 16.30
C GLU A 7 3.66 23.02 16.34
N ASP A 8 4.27 21.98 16.95
CA ASP A 8 5.72 21.86 17.15
C ASP A 8 6.48 21.28 15.96
N PHE A 9 5.79 20.65 15.00
CA PHE A 9 6.43 20.04 13.83
C PHE A 9 5.49 19.96 12.63
N HIS A 10 6.07 19.75 11.46
CA HIS A 10 5.32 19.60 10.21
C HIS A 10 5.52 18.22 9.64
N ILE A 11 4.46 17.66 9.05
CA ILE A 11 4.54 16.44 8.24
C ILE A 11 4.29 16.82 6.79
N VAL A 12 5.28 16.58 5.95
CA VAL A 12 5.23 16.88 4.51
C VAL A 12 5.54 15.61 3.75
N GLY A 13 4.72 15.28 2.77
CA GLY A 13 4.97 14.08 1.98
C GLY A 13 4.17 14.00 0.68
N SER A 14 4.59 13.02 -0.12
CA SER A 14 3.89 12.62 -1.35
C SER A 14 4.00 11.10 -1.45
N SER A 15 2.91 10.40 -1.17
CA SER A 15 2.85 8.95 -1.30
C SER A 15 1.99 8.57 -2.48
N PRO A 16 2.44 7.69 -3.38
CA PRO A 16 1.62 7.09 -4.41
C PRO A 16 0.83 5.88 -3.88
N GLU A 17 1.22 5.35 -2.72
CA GLU A 17 0.71 4.08 -2.20
C GLU A 17 -0.52 4.30 -1.32
N ILE A 18 -1.63 3.70 -1.74
CA ILE A 18 -2.87 3.64 -0.97
C ILE A 18 -2.75 2.50 0.03
N LEU A 19 -2.80 2.82 1.34
CA LEU A 19 -2.92 1.80 2.38
C LEU A 19 -4.29 1.12 2.28
N ALA A 20 -5.35 1.93 2.31
CA ALA A 20 -6.72 1.46 2.11
C ALA A 20 -7.65 2.62 1.74
N ARG A 21 -8.61 2.34 0.87
CA ARG A 21 -9.71 3.24 0.53
C ARG A 21 -11.04 2.54 0.81
N LEU A 22 -11.99 3.29 1.34
CA LEU A 22 -13.38 2.89 1.46
C LEU A 22 -14.26 3.94 0.79
N GLU A 23 -14.99 3.55 -0.24
CA GLU A 23 -15.90 4.42 -0.98
C GLU A 23 -17.20 3.65 -1.25
N ASP A 24 -18.30 4.15 -0.74
CA ASP A 24 -19.63 3.54 -0.89
C ASP A 24 -19.66 2.03 -0.62
N LYS A 25 -19.07 1.62 0.53
CA LYS A 25 -18.88 0.23 0.96
C LYS A 25 -17.88 -0.60 0.14
N LYS A 26 -17.32 -0.06 -0.91
CA LYS A 26 -16.25 -0.71 -1.67
C LYS A 26 -14.90 -0.41 -1.01
N VAL A 27 -14.21 -1.47 -0.63
CA VAL A 27 -12.83 -1.44 -0.13
C VAL A 27 -11.90 -1.60 -1.31
N THR A 28 -10.82 -0.80 -1.34
CA THR A 28 -9.71 -0.97 -2.28
C THR A 28 -8.39 -0.92 -1.52
N VAL A 29 -7.55 -1.92 -1.74
CA VAL A 29 -6.14 -1.95 -1.33
C VAL A 29 -5.31 -2.10 -2.59
N ARG A 30 -4.22 -1.34 -2.68
CA ARG A 30 -3.46 -1.25 -3.91
C ARG A 30 -1.98 -1.56 -3.69
N PRO A 31 -1.58 -2.85 -3.72
CA PRO A 31 -0.18 -3.24 -3.65
C PRO A 31 0.63 -2.64 -4.79
N ILE A 32 1.75 -2.03 -4.44
CA ILE A 32 2.75 -1.50 -5.38
C ILE A 32 4.07 -2.19 -5.07
N ALA A 33 4.68 -2.80 -6.08
CA ALA A 33 6.00 -3.40 -5.99
C ALA A 33 6.72 -3.27 -7.33
N GLY A 34 8.00 -3.63 -7.32
CA GLY A 34 8.83 -3.44 -8.52
C GLY A 34 9.05 -1.97 -8.84
N THR A 35 10.27 -1.62 -9.16
CA THR A 35 10.60 -0.27 -9.56
C THR A 35 11.65 -0.31 -10.65
N ARG A 36 11.37 0.38 -11.76
CA ARG A 36 12.35 0.66 -12.78
C ARG A 36 12.35 2.16 -13.08
N ARG A 37 13.50 2.69 -13.48
CA ARG A 37 13.59 4.06 -13.99
C ARG A 37 12.77 4.21 -15.27
N ARG A 38 12.39 5.41 -15.60
CA ARG A 38 11.86 5.73 -16.93
C ARG A 38 12.96 5.60 -17.97
N GLY A 39 12.57 5.14 -19.15
CA GLY A 39 13.45 5.08 -20.32
C GLY A 39 13.85 6.47 -20.83
N LYS A 40 14.94 6.54 -21.57
CA LYS A 40 15.37 7.76 -22.26
C LYS A 40 14.50 8.07 -23.49
N ASP A 41 13.93 7.05 -24.06
CA ASP A 41 13.00 7.06 -25.18
C ASP A 41 11.96 5.93 -24.99
N GLU A 42 10.99 5.86 -25.88
CA GLU A 42 9.91 4.87 -25.81
C GLU A 42 10.43 3.43 -25.87
N LYS A 43 11.47 3.18 -26.65
CA LYS A 43 12.07 1.84 -26.77
C LYS A 43 12.77 1.42 -25.48
N ASP A 44 13.53 2.33 -24.86
CA ASP A 44 14.19 2.08 -23.57
C ASP A 44 13.14 1.94 -22.46
N ASP A 45 12.05 2.70 -22.49
CA ASP A 45 10.95 2.62 -21.53
C ASP A 45 10.25 1.24 -21.59
N LEU A 46 9.97 0.74 -22.78
CA LEU A 46 9.43 -0.61 -22.99
C LEU A 46 10.42 -1.71 -22.57
N ALA A 47 11.71 -1.51 -22.77
CA ALA A 47 12.72 -2.47 -22.32
C ALA A 47 12.79 -2.53 -20.77
N MET A 48 12.67 -1.39 -20.08
CA MET A 48 12.61 -1.34 -18.62
C MET A 48 11.35 -2.03 -18.07
N GLU A 49 10.21 -1.85 -18.74
CA GLU A 49 8.98 -2.55 -18.40
C GLU A 49 9.15 -4.07 -18.56
N GLN A 50 9.68 -4.53 -19.69
CA GLN A 50 9.90 -5.96 -19.94
C GLN A 50 10.87 -6.58 -18.94
N ASP A 51 11.92 -5.86 -18.55
CA ASP A 51 12.84 -6.28 -17.50
C ASP A 51 12.11 -6.48 -16.18
N MET A 52 11.24 -5.55 -15.79
CA MET A 52 10.49 -5.61 -14.53
C MET A 52 9.47 -6.76 -14.52
N VAL A 53 8.67 -6.92 -15.57
CA VAL A 53 7.61 -7.93 -15.63
C VAL A 53 8.13 -9.36 -15.84
N ASN A 54 9.39 -9.50 -16.24
CA ASN A 54 10.05 -10.81 -16.40
C ASN A 54 10.98 -11.14 -15.23
N ASP A 55 11.14 -10.25 -14.25
CA ASP A 55 11.98 -10.49 -13.08
C ASP A 55 11.26 -11.40 -12.08
N PRO A 56 11.72 -12.65 -11.87
CA PRO A 56 11.06 -13.62 -11.00
C PRO A 56 10.97 -13.13 -9.54
N LYS A 57 11.93 -12.33 -9.09
CA LYS A 57 11.95 -11.78 -7.73
C LYS A 57 10.85 -10.74 -7.56
N GLU A 58 10.73 -9.79 -8.51
CA GLU A 58 9.69 -8.76 -8.48
C GLU A 58 8.29 -9.38 -8.55
N ILE A 59 8.10 -10.38 -9.40
CA ILE A 59 6.84 -11.13 -9.50
C ILE A 59 6.50 -11.82 -8.17
N ALA A 60 7.46 -12.53 -7.56
CA ALA A 60 7.23 -13.24 -6.30
C ALA A 60 6.89 -12.27 -5.15
N GLU A 61 7.60 -11.14 -5.06
CA GLU A 61 7.33 -10.09 -4.08
C GLU A 61 5.94 -9.50 -4.29
N HIS A 62 5.58 -9.18 -5.52
CA HIS A 62 4.28 -8.61 -5.83
C HIS A 62 3.13 -9.57 -5.54
N LEU A 63 3.27 -10.87 -5.86
CA LEU A 63 2.30 -11.90 -5.49
C LEU A 63 2.11 -12.00 -3.97
N MET A 64 3.21 -11.92 -3.21
CA MET A 64 3.16 -11.91 -1.75
C MET A 64 2.37 -10.72 -1.22
N LEU A 65 2.55 -9.53 -1.80
CA LEU A 65 1.81 -8.32 -1.41
C LEU A 65 0.33 -8.40 -1.80
N ILE A 66 -0.01 -8.98 -2.95
CA ILE A 66 -1.40 -9.25 -3.34
C ILE A 66 -2.06 -10.18 -2.32
N ASP A 67 -1.41 -11.28 -1.95
CA ASP A 67 -1.96 -12.23 -0.98
C ASP A 67 -2.11 -11.61 0.40
N LEU A 68 -1.15 -10.78 0.83
CA LEU A 68 -1.27 -10.03 2.07
C LEU A 68 -2.46 -9.07 2.03
N GLY A 69 -2.63 -8.31 0.94
CA GLY A 69 -3.78 -7.43 0.76
C GLY A 69 -5.12 -8.19 0.79
N ARG A 70 -5.19 -9.34 0.13
CA ARG A 70 -6.37 -10.22 0.18
C ARG A 70 -6.68 -10.70 1.61
N ASN A 71 -5.66 -11.09 2.36
CA ASN A 71 -5.82 -11.51 3.75
C ASN A 71 -6.29 -10.37 4.64
N ASP A 72 -5.72 -9.18 4.50
CA ASP A 72 -6.09 -8.01 5.29
C ASP A 72 -7.54 -7.60 5.03
N VAL A 73 -7.92 -7.49 3.76
CA VAL A 73 -9.29 -7.14 3.35
C VAL A 73 -10.28 -8.26 3.71
N GLY A 74 -9.89 -9.52 3.59
CA GLY A 74 -10.73 -10.67 3.90
C GLY A 74 -11.28 -10.70 5.33
N ARG A 75 -10.59 -10.04 6.29
CA ARG A 75 -11.07 -9.95 7.69
C ARG A 75 -12.35 -9.15 7.81
N ILE A 76 -12.55 -8.15 6.96
CA ILE A 76 -13.68 -7.21 7.05
C ILE A 76 -14.66 -7.32 5.88
N ALA A 77 -14.31 -8.07 4.87
CA ALA A 77 -15.10 -8.22 3.65
C ALA A 77 -16.30 -9.17 3.82
N GLU A 78 -17.36 -8.92 3.07
CA GLU A 78 -18.43 -9.91 2.88
C GLU A 78 -17.83 -11.19 2.29
N PRO A 79 -18.27 -12.39 2.74
CA PRO A 79 -17.76 -13.63 2.19
C PRO A 79 -17.92 -13.72 0.66
N GLY A 80 -16.81 -14.06 -0.03
CA GLY A 80 -16.80 -14.21 -1.48
C GLY A 80 -16.68 -12.90 -2.28
N SER A 81 -16.58 -11.74 -1.61
CA SER A 81 -16.48 -10.44 -2.30
C SER A 81 -15.04 -9.98 -2.60
N VAL A 82 -14.04 -10.68 -2.08
CA VAL A 82 -12.63 -10.30 -2.29
C VAL A 82 -12.18 -10.73 -3.68
N GLU A 83 -11.83 -9.75 -4.50
CA GLU A 83 -11.40 -9.94 -5.89
C GLU A 83 -10.09 -9.20 -6.17
N VAL A 84 -9.28 -9.76 -7.07
CA VAL A 84 -8.13 -9.05 -7.66
C VAL A 84 -8.59 -8.51 -9.00
N THR A 85 -8.99 -7.25 -9.05
CA THR A 85 -9.60 -6.62 -10.22
C THR A 85 -8.57 -6.16 -11.26
N GLU A 86 -7.36 -5.88 -10.82
CA GLU A 86 -6.21 -5.59 -11.67
C GLU A 86 -5.00 -6.37 -11.15
N LYS A 87 -4.22 -6.97 -12.06
CA LYS A 87 -3.05 -7.76 -11.71
C LYS A 87 -1.88 -7.42 -12.62
N PHE A 88 -0.76 -7.04 -12.01
CA PHE A 88 0.50 -6.70 -12.72
C PHE A 88 0.36 -5.56 -13.73
N GLY A 89 -0.51 -4.59 -13.47
CA GLY A 89 -0.58 -3.35 -14.24
C GLY A 89 0.71 -2.53 -14.09
N ILE A 90 1.09 -1.79 -15.13
CA ILE A 90 2.28 -0.93 -15.09
C ILE A 90 1.86 0.53 -15.02
N GLU A 91 2.20 1.18 -13.92
CA GLU A 91 2.03 2.63 -13.77
C GLU A 91 3.33 3.37 -14.02
N ARG A 92 3.24 4.34 -14.92
CA ARG A 92 4.36 5.20 -15.29
C ARG A 92 4.22 6.56 -14.64
N TYR A 93 5.19 6.89 -13.78
CA TYR A 93 5.34 8.19 -13.17
C TYR A 93 6.41 9.01 -13.91
N SER A 94 6.68 10.23 -13.45
CA SER A 94 7.66 11.10 -14.11
C SER A 94 9.08 10.54 -14.16
N HIS A 95 9.52 9.82 -13.11
CA HIS A 95 10.89 9.35 -12.96
C HIS A 95 11.03 7.82 -12.88
N VAL A 96 9.97 7.14 -12.52
CA VAL A 96 9.94 5.70 -12.30
C VAL A 96 8.66 5.08 -12.87
N MET A 97 8.68 3.77 -13.04
CA MET A 97 7.50 2.95 -13.24
C MET A 97 7.41 1.88 -12.16
N HIS A 98 6.19 1.50 -11.82
CA HIS A 98 5.91 0.47 -10.82
C HIS A 98 4.94 -0.58 -11.37
N MET A 99 5.04 -1.78 -10.80
CA MET A 99 4.05 -2.82 -10.96
C MET A 99 2.96 -2.66 -9.91
N VAL A 100 1.70 -2.66 -10.31
CA VAL A 100 0.54 -2.38 -9.46
C VAL A 100 -0.51 -3.45 -9.61
N SER A 101 -1.24 -3.70 -8.53
CA SER A 101 -2.45 -4.53 -8.56
C SER A 101 -3.54 -3.91 -7.69
N ASN A 102 -4.80 -4.26 -7.95
CA ASN A 102 -5.91 -3.86 -7.10
C ASN A 102 -6.53 -5.09 -6.45
N VAL A 103 -6.74 -5.00 -5.13
CA VAL A 103 -7.57 -5.92 -4.36
C VAL A 103 -8.80 -5.16 -3.91
N GLU A 104 -9.96 -5.60 -4.34
CA GLU A 104 -11.23 -4.97 -4.01
C GLU A 104 -12.14 -5.93 -3.24
N ALA A 105 -13.02 -5.36 -2.43
CA ALA A 105 -14.04 -6.12 -1.72
C ALA A 105 -15.19 -5.22 -1.28
N LYS A 106 -16.28 -5.83 -0.83
CA LYS A 106 -17.37 -5.14 -0.16
C LYS A 106 -17.23 -5.32 1.35
N ILE A 107 -17.23 -4.22 2.12
CA ILE A 107 -17.17 -4.26 3.58
C ILE A 107 -18.50 -4.78 4.15
N LYS A 108 -18.43 -5.56 5.24
CA LYS A 108 -19.62 -6.02 5.98
C LYS A 108 -20.39 -4.82 6.52
N ASP A 109 -21.73 -4.91 6.52
CA ASP A 109 -22.62 -3.80 6.91
C ASP A 109 -22.40 -3.28 8.35
N ASN A 110 -21.95 -4.14 9.25
CA ASN A 110 -21.72 -3.79 10.66
C ASN A 110 -20.31 -3.26 10.96
N LEU A 111 -19.48 -3.08 9.93
CA LEU A 111 -18.12 -2.59 10.06
C LEU A 111 -17.95 -1.18 9.47
N SER A 112 -16.96 -0.46 9.99
CA SER A 112 -16.68 0.92 9.67
C SER A 112 -15.33 1.09 8.98
N ALA A 113 -15.03 2.30 8.54
CA ALA A 113 -13.72 2.66 8.01
C ALA A 113 -12.58 2.46 9.03
N ILE A 114 -12.85 2.61 10.34
CA ILE A 114 -11.87 2.33 11.41
C ILE A 114 -11.56 0.83 11.48
N ASP A 115 -12.55 -0.04 11.26
CA ASP A 115 -12.32 -1.48 11.24
C ASP A 115 -11.50 -1.88 10.00
N LEU A 116 -11.74 -1.24 8.85
CA LEU A 116 -10.89 -1.38 7.68
C LEU A 116 -9.45 -0.95 7.98
N PHE A 117 -9.27 0.22 8.58
CA PHE A 117 -7.94 0.70 8.97
C PHE A 117 -7.21 -0.30 9.88
N ARG A 118 -7.88 -0.81 10.92
CA ARG A 118 -7.32 -1.82 11.82
C ARG A 118 -6.96 -3.13 11.13
N ALA A 119 -7.71 -3.52 10.11
CA ALA A 119 -7.45 -4.75 9.36
C ALA A 119 -6.23 -4.62 8.43
N THR A 120 -6.00 -3.45 7.85
CA THR A 120 -4.96 -3.22 6.85
C THR A 120 -3.65 -2.69 7.43
N PHE A 121 -3.69 -1.97 8.54
CA PHE A 121 -2.50 -1.39 9.18
C PHE A 121 -1.73 -2.43 10.03
N PRO A 122 -0.37 -2.40 10.02
CA PRO A 122 0.48 -1.63 9.12
C PRO A 122 0.54 -2.22 7.70
N ALA A 123 0.95 -1.41 6.73
CA ALA A 123 1.13 -1.89 5.36
C ALA A 123 2.21 -2.96 5.26
N GLY A 124 1.99 -3.96 4.41
CA GLY A 124 2.94 -5.06 4.21
C GLY A 124 4.27 -4.62 3.62
N THR A 125 4.27 -3.59 2.78
CA THR A 125 5.45 -2.99 2.17
C THR A 125 6.45 -2.40 3.16
N VAL A 126 6.00 -2.03 4.36
CA VAL A 126 6.86 -1.49 5.44
C VAL A 126 6.99 -2.43 6.65
N SER A 127 6.24 -3.51 6.71
CA SER A 127 6.32 -4.51 7.79
C SER A 127 6.89 -5.84 7.31
N GLY A 128 6.30 -6.43 6.32
CA GLY A 128 6.65 -7.74 5.79
C GLY A 128 5.54 -8.78 5.94
N ALA A 129 5.80 -10.01 5.46
CA ALA A 129 4.88 -11.13 5.56
C ALA A 129 5.59 -12.39 6.10
N PRO A 130 4.94 -13.19 6.95
CA PRO A 130 3.63 -12.98 7.60
C PRO A 130 3.65 -11.78 8.56
N LYS A 131 2.62 -10.95 8.50
CA LYS A 131 2.58 -9.61 9.14
C LYS A 131 2.93 -9.63 10.63
N ILE A 132 2.31 -10.51 11.42
CA ILE A 132 2.52 -10.56 12.87
C ILE A 132 3.98 -10.88 13.20
N ARG A 133 4.54 -11.93 12.56
CA ARG A 133 5.93 -12.31 12.83
C ARG A 133 6.92 -11.22 12.36
N ALA A 134 6.64 -10.56 11.25
CA ALA A 134 7.44 -9.44 10.77
C ALA A 134 7.45 -8.28 11.78
N MET A 135 6.30 -7.94 12.37
CA MET A 135 6.21 -6.92 13.41
C MET A 135 6.95 -7.29 14.69
N GLU A 136 6.89 -8.57 15.12
CA GLU A 136 7.68 -9.07 16.26
C GLU A 136 9.18 -8.90 16.01
N ILE A 137 9.65 -9.26 14.81
CA ILE A 137 11.06 -9.12 14.42
C ILE A 137 11.48 -7.65 14.39
N ILE A 138 10.63 -6.76 13.87
CA ILE A 138 10.89 -5.30 13.86
C ILE A 138 11.05 -4.80 15.30
N ASP A 139 10.14 -5.17 16.21
CA ASP A 139 10.20 -4.75 17.61
C ASP A 139 11.43 -5.29 18.34
N GLU A 140 11.89 -6.50 17.98
CA GLU A 140 13.09 -7.14 18.55
C GLU A 140 14.39 -6.46 18.09
N PHE A 141 14.49 -6.10 16.82
CA PHE A 141 15.77 -5.67 16.21
C PHE A 141 15.92 -4.16 16.01
N GLU A 142 14.83 -3.40 15.91
CA GLU A 142 14.92 -1.95 15.79
C GLU A 142 15.12 -1.28 17.15
N PRO A 143 16.27 -0.62 17.40
CA PRO A 143 16.58 -0.07 18.73
C PRO A 143 15.78 1.19 19.05
N VAL A 144 15.14 1.80 18.05
CA VAL A 144 14.33 3.01 18.18
C VAL A 144 12.98 2.82 17.52
N LYS A 145 11.95 3.45 18.10
CA LYS A 145 10.60 3.42 17.52
C LYS A 145 10.55 4.18 16.20
N ARG A 146 9.84 3.66 15.22
CA ARG A 146 9.67 4.24 13.88
C ARG A 146 8.96 5.61 13.88
N GLY A 147 8.22 5.94 14.94
CA GLY A 147 7.44 7.18 15.01
C GLY A 147 6.39 7.21 13.90
N ILE A 148 6.43 8.24 13.07
CA ILE A 148 5.50 8.41 11.94
C ILE A 148 5.87 7.56 10.71
N TYR A 149 7.09 7.03 10.64
CA TYR A 149 7.52 6.20 9.51
C TYR A 149 6.73 4.87 9.44
N GLY A 150 6.31 4.50 8.25
CA GLY A 150 5.43 3.35 8.06
C GLY A 150 4.00 3.56 8.57
N GLY A 151 3.68 4.79 8.97
CA GLY A 151 2.37 5.21 9.41
C GLY A 151 1.39 5.41 8.26
N ALA A 152 0.26 5.98 8.58
CA ALA A 152 -0.81 6.23 7.64
C ALA A 152 -1.28 7.68 7.74
N ILE A 153 -1.61 8.26 6.59
CA ILE A 153 -2.15 9.61 6.48
C ILE A 153 -3.36 9.63 5.56
N GLY A 154 -4.41 10.29 5.96
CA GLY A 154 -5.63 10.33 5.18
C GLY A 154 -6.76 11.05 5.88
N TYR A 155 -7.98 10.78 5.43
CA TYR A 155 -9.19 11.33 6.02
C TYR A 155 -10.30 10.29 6.14
N LEU A 156 -11.17 10.56 7.09
CA LEU A 156 -12.44 9.86 7.30
C LEU A 156 -13.55 10.89 7.09
N SER A 157 -14.46 10.63 6.16
CA SER A 157 -15.59 11.51 5.91
C SER A 157 -16.75 11.20 6.85
N TRP A 158 -17.64 12.18 7.04
CA TRP A 158 -18.87 12.00 7.81
C TRP A 158 -19.82 10.95 7.22
N GLN A 159 -19.72 10.71 5.90
CA GLN A 159 -20.49 9.67 5.20
C GLN A 159 -19.92 8.27 5.39
N GLY A 160 -18.76 8.14 6.08
CA GLY A 160 -18.11 6.87 6.33
C GLY A 160 -17.08 6.46 5.28
N ASN A 161 -16.83 7.28 4.25
CA ASN A 161 -15.77 7.04 3.28
C ASN A 161 -14.39 7.35 3.90
N MET A 162 -13.37 6.68 3.43
CA MET A 162 -11.98 6.84 3.87
C MET A 162 -11.03 6.79 2.67
N ASP A 163 -10.05 7.68 2.65
CA ASP A 163 -8.88 7.53 1.78
C ASP A 163 -7.62 7.68 2.62
N CYS A 164 -6.84 6.63 2.71
CA CYS A 164 -5.69 6.53 3.57
C CYS A 164 -4.47 6.09 2.77
N LEU A 165 -3.43 6.89 2.81
CA LEU A 165 -2.15 6.65 2.14
C LEU A 165 -1.12 6.12 3.13
N LEU A 166 -0.18 5.34 2.65
CA LEU A 166 0.99 4.95 3.41
C LEU A 166 1.94 6.15 3.55
N TYR A 167 2.34 6.46 4.80
CA TYR A 167 3.39 7.43 5.04
C TYR A 167 4.76 6.74 4.92
N THR A 168 5.47 7.06 3.85
CA THR A 168 6.87 6.68 3.66
C THR A 168 7.71 7.95 3.67
N SER A 169 8.56 8.08 4.68
CA SER A 169 9.66 9.04 4.69
C SER A 169 10.96 8.28 4.46
N PRO A 170 11.98 8.88 3.85
CA PRO A 170 13.32 8.28 3.91
C PRO A 170 13.62 7.99 5.38
N SER A 171 13.99 6.74 5.67
CA SER A 171 14.44 6.37 7.01
C SER A 171 15.51 7.36 7.46
N PRO A 172 15.43 7.92 8.66
CA PRO A 172 16.54 8.68 9.20
C PRO A 172 17.75 7.75 9.22
N ARG A 173 18.77 8.11 8.47
CA ARG A 173 20.06 7.42 8.45
C ARG A 173 20.83 7.75 9.69
#